data_48574cbc0604ad93b0adac3114749942
#
_entry.id   48574cbc0604ad93b0adac3114749942
#
_cell.length_a   1.000
_cell.length_b   1.000
_cell.length_c   1.000
_cell.angle_alpha   90.00
_cell.angle_beta   90.00
_cell.angle_gamma   90.00
#
_symmetry.space_group_name_H-M   'P 1'
#
loop_
_entity.id
_entity.type
_entity.pdbx_description
1 polymer ?
#
loop_
_entity_poly.entity_id
_entity_poly.type
_entity_poly.pdbx_seq_one_letter_code
_entity_poly.pdbx_strand_id
1 'polypeptide(L)'
;MNRQIILQTKNVGKYFYDPEKFRVLNNISIEAYKGEFLTLVGKSGSGKSTLLYLLSTMDTDYDGEIWIDEKKVTGLTQNELAEMRNEKIGFVFQFHYLLPEFSCLKNVMIPALRLGVYSRQEIEERAYNKLEILGLKDQALKPASKLSGGQQQRVAIARALINDPKIIMGDEPTGNLDSKNSQIVFDIFKQLSSEFGQTIIAVTHDNDFAKASDRTIEMQDGKILSHN
;
A
#
# COMPACT_ATOMS: atom_id res chain seq x y z
N MET A 1 -24.13 -11.78 3.39
CA MET A 1 -23.89 -10.90 2.22
C MET A 1 -22.64 -11.38 1.51
N ASN A 2 -22.68 -11.64 0.20
CA ASN A 2 -21.45 -11.97 -0.56
C ASN A 2 -20.55 -10.74 -0.57
N ARG A 3 -19.39 -10.79 0.09
CA ARG A 3 -18.37 -9.73 0.02
C ARG A 3 -17.73 -9.80 -1.36
N GLN A 4 -17.60 -8.65 -2.05
CA GLN A 4 -16.94 -8.57 -3.35
C GLN A 4 -15.43 -8.71 -3.16
N ILE A 5 -14.82 -9.70 -3.84
CA ILE A 5 -13.36 -9.88 -3.84
C ILE A 5 -12.74 -8.77 -4.70
N ILE A 6 -11.77 -8.06 -4.14
CA ILE A 6 -11.00 -7.02 -4.84
C ILE A 6 -9.60 -7.48 -5.22
N LEU A 7 -9.04 -8.43 -4.45
CA LEU A 7 -7.75 -9.04 -4.72
C LEU A 7 -7.80 -10.52 -4.36
N GLN A 8 -7.25 -11.36 -5.23
CA GLN A 8 -7.16 -12.80 -5.01
C GLN A 8 -5.81 -13.33 -5.48
N THR A 9 -5.24 -14.28 -4.74
CA THR A 9 -4.10 -15.09 -5.18
C THR A 9 -4.47 -16.55 -5.23
N LYS A 10 -3.87 -17.29 -6.17
CA LYS A 10 -4.01 -18.75 -6.28
C LYS A 10 -2.64 -19.40 -6.40
N ASN A 11 -2.26 -20.16 -5.38
CA ASN A 11 -1.03 -20.94 -5.32
C ASN A 11 0.25 -20.12 -5.62
N VAL A 12 0.31 -18.88 -5.14
CA VAL A 12 1.45 -18.00 -5.39
C VAL A 12 2.68 -18.53 -4.67
N GLY A 13 3.77 -18.70 -5.43
CA GLY A 13 5.08 -19.10 -4.96
C GLY A 13 6.16 -18.13 -5.42
N LYS A 14 7.20 -17.92 -4.59
CA LYS A 14 8.33 -17.07 -4.92
C LYS A 14 9.64 -17.74 -4.52
N TYR A 15 10.61 -17.68 -5.42
CA TYR A 15 11.99 -18.09 -5.17
C TYR A 15 12.94 -16.90 -5.32
N PHE A 16 13.98 -16.88 -4.50
CA PHE A 16 15.20 -16.09 -4.76
C PHE A 16 16.35 -17.01 -5.14
N TYR A 17 17.36 -16.46 -5.86
CA TYR A 17 18.43 -17.25 -6.47
C TYR A 17 19.82 -16.73 -6.09
N ASP A 18 19.97 -16.01 -4.98
CA ASP A 18 21.25 -15.44 -4.55
C ASP A 18 21.49 -15.68 -3.06
N PRO A 19 22.57 -16.39 -2.65
CA PRO A 19 23.51 -17.14 -3.48
C PRO A 19 22.98 -18.49 -3.96
N GLU A 20 21.98 -19.06 -3.31
CA GLU A 20 21.36 -20.34 -3.63
C GLU A 20 19.85 -20.16 -3.81
N LYS A 21 19.24 -21.07 -4.59
CA LYS A 21 17.78 -21.09 -4.75
C LYS A 21 17.10 -21.41 -3.42
N PHE A 22 16.34 -20.49 -2.88
CA PHE A 22 15.48 -20.74 -1.72
C PHE A 22 14.06 -20.23 -1.95
N ARG A 23 13.09 -20.91 -1.37
CA ARG A 23 11.68 -20.60 -1.51
C ARG A 23 11.24 -19.66 -0.40
N VAL A 24 10.80 -18.46 -0.77
CA VAL A 24 10.33 -17.43 0.18
C VAL A 24 8.83 -17.49 0.39
N LEU A 25 8.06 -17.82 -0.67
CA LEU A 25 6.60 -17.99 -0.56
C LEU A 25 6.20 -19.36 -1.09
N ASN A 26 5.30 -20.03 -0.38
CA ASN A 26 4.93 -21.41 -0.64
C ASN A 26 3.41 -21.57 -0.72
N ASN A 27 2.87 -21.60 -1.96
CA ASN A 27 1.45 -21.84 -2.25
C ASN A 27 0.50 -20.90 -1.50
N ILE A 28 0.75 -19.60 -1.61
CA ILE A 28 -0.08 -18.57 -0.97
C ILE A 28 -1.37 -18.40 -1.78
N SER A 29 -2.51 -18.66 -1.13
CA SER A 29 -3.84 -18.39 -1.67
C SER A 29 -4.61 -17.59 -0.66
N ILE A 30 -4.87 -16.32 -0.97
CA ILE A 30 -5.61 -15.37 -0.12
C ILE A 30 -6.62 -14.58 -0.95
N GLU A 31 -7.60 -14.04 -0.26
CA GLU A 31 -8.56 -13.09 -0.79
C GLU A 31 -8.60 -11.85 0.09
N ALA A 32 -8.73 -10.68 -0.52
CA ALA A 32 -9.10 -9.45 0.16
C ALA A 32 -10.41 -8.93 -0.42
N TYR A 33 -11.26 -8.40 0.44
CA TYR A 33 -12.59 -7.94 0.07
C TYR A 33 -12.64 -6.42 -0.02
N LYS A 34 -13.54 -5.92 -0.88
CA LYS A 34 -13.74 -4.48 -1.05
C LYS A 34 -14.15 -3.83 0.27
N GLY A 35 -13.48 -2.75 0.64
CA GLY A 35 -13.69 -2.02 1.89
C GLY A 35 -13.12 -2.73 3.13
N GLU A 36 -12.38 -3.84 2.96
CA GLU A 36 -11.76 -4.56 4.07
C GLU A 36 -10.42 -3.92 4.45
N PHE A 37 -10.17 -3.83 5.74
CA PHE A 37 -8.84 -3.58 6.28
C PHE A 37 -8.20 -4.92 6.68
N LEU A 38 -7.30 -5.42 5.82
CA LEU A 38 -6.56 -6.66 5.99
C LEU A 38 -5.14 -6.38 6.46
N THR A 39 -4.67 -7.09 7.50
CA THR A 39 -3.26 -7.04 7.90
C THR A 39 -2.56 -8.38 7.70
N LEU A 40 -1.31 -8.30 7.24
CA LEU A 40 -0.37 -9.44 7.17
C LEU A 40 0.60 -9.30 8.34
N VAL A 41 0.59 -10.27 9.24
CA VAL A 41 1.45 -10.30 10.43
C VAL A 41 2.36 -11.52 10.42
N GLY A 42 3.40 -11.50 11.25
CA GLY A 42 4.35 -12.61 11.40
C GLY A 42 5.77 -12.12 11.68
N LYS A 43 6.66 -13.02 12.03
CA LYS A 43 8.06 -12.70 12.34
C LYS A 43 8.80 -12.09 11.14
N SER A 44 9.89 -11.34 11.41
CA SER A 44 10.79 -10.89 10.34
C SER A 44 11.27 -12.08 9.51
N GLY A 45 11.35 -11.91 8.19
CA GLY A 45 11.73 -12.97 7.26
C GLY A 45 10.62 -13.97 6.91
N SER A 46 9.37 -13.81 7.41
CA SER A 46 8.27 -14.73 7.07
C SER A 46 7.69 -14.56 5.65
N GLY A 47 8.17 -13.57 4.86
CA GLY A 47 7.75 -13.36 3.48
C GLY A 47 6.66 -12.29 3.27
N LYS A 48 6.24 -11.55 4.31
CA LYS A 48 5.14 -10.58 4.25
C LYS A 48 5.37 -9.46 3.22
N SER A 49 6.51 -8.75 3.32
CA SER A 49 6.83 -7.67 2.36
C SER A 49 7.01 -8.22 0.95
N THR A 50 7.61 -9.42 0.80
CA THR A 50 7.70 -10.10 -0.49
C THR A 50 6.31 -10.34 -1.07
N LEU A 51 5.38 -10.88 -0.28
CA LEU A 51 4.00 -11.07 -0.71
C LEU A 51 3.37 -9.73 -1.11
N LEU A 52 3.50 -8.69 -0.29
CA LEU A 52 2.94 -7.37 -0.58
C LEU A 52 3.47 -6.78 -1.89
N TYR A 53 4.77 -6.97 -2.20
CA TYR A 53 5.36 -6.51 -3.45
C TYR A 53 4.84 -7.27 -4.67
N LEU A 54 4.54 -8.57 -4.54
CA LEU A 54 3.85 -9.33 -5.59
C LEU A 54 2.41 -8.82 -5.78
N LEU A 55 1.66 -8.63 -4.68
CA LEU A 55 0.29 -8.12 -4.71
C LEU A 55 0.20 -6.72 -5.32
N SER A 56 1.21 -5.88 -5.09
CA SER A 56 1.30 -4.54 -5.67
C SER A 56 1.82 -4.52 -7.10
N THR A 57 2.16 -5.69 -7.67
CA THR A 57 2.76 -5.82 -9.01
C THR A 57 4.13 -5.15 -9.18
N MET A 58 4.82 -4.82 -8.08
CA MET A 58 6.19 -4.29 -8.11
C MET A 58 7.21 -5.38 -8.42
N ASP A 59 6.98 -6.60 -7.91
CA ASP A 59 7.71 -7.80 -8.29
C ASP A 59 6.77 -8.69 -9.12
N THR A 60 7.27 -9.21 -10.23
CA THR A 60 6.49 -9.97 -11.22
C THR A 60 7.02 -11.38 -11.45
N ASP A 61 8.10 -11.74 -10.75
CA ASP A 61 8.72 -13.08 -10.82
C ASP A 61 8.12 -13.98 -9.74
N TYR A 62 7.06 -14.72 -10.08
CA TYR A 62 6.37 -15.66 -9.19
C TYR A 62 5.64 -16.74 -9.96
N ASP A 63 5.38 -17.86 -9.30
CA ASP A 63 4.48 -18.91 -9.76
C ASP A 63 3.06 -18.66 -9.25
N GLY A 64 2.05 -19.21 -9.93
CA GLY A 64 0.64 -19.08 -9.55
C GLY A 64 -0.07 -17.90 -10.22
N GLU A 65 -1.15 -17.45 -9.62
CA GLU A 65 -2.00 -16.39 -10.21
C GLU A 65 -2.35 -15.31 -9.20
N ILE A 66 -2.38 -14.06 -9.69
CA ILE A 66 -2.86 -12.89 -8.94
C ILE A 66 -3.94 -12.20 -9.78
N TRP A 67 -5.03 -11.80 -9.11
CA TRP A 67 -6.16 -11.08 -9.67
C TRP A 67 -6.41 -9.82 -8.85
N ILE A 68 -6.64 -8.70 -9.53
CA ILE A 68 -6.92 -7.40 -8.91
C ILE A 68 -8.09 -6.77 -9.66
N ASP A 69 -9.14 -6.36 -8.93
CA ASP A 69 -10.33 -5.74 -9.48
C ASP A 69 -10.89 -6.55 -10.68
N GLU A 70 -11.08 -7.87 -10.44
CA GLU A 70 -11.57 -8.86 -11.41
C GLU A 70 -10.64 -9.13 -12.61
N LYS A 71 -9.51 -8.44 -12.73
CA LYS A 71 -8.54 -8.63 -13.82
C LYS A 71 -7.38 -9.51 -13.37
N LYS A 72 -7.06 -10.54 -14.15
CA LYS A 72 -5.84 -11.34 -13.95
C LYS A 72 -4.62 -10.50 -14.31
N VAL A 73 -3.70 -10.34 -13.35
CA VAL A 73 -2.48 -9.54 -13.54
C VAL A 73 -1.27 -10.39 -13.90
N THR A 74 -1.31 -11.68 -13.58
CA THR A 74 -0.26 -12.64 -14.00
C THR A 74 -0.18 -12.70 -15.52
N GLY A 75 1.01 -12.44 -16.05
CA GLY A 75 1.27 -12.48 -17.50
C GLY A 75 1.03 -11.17 -18.25
N LEU A 76 0.62 -10.09 -17.57
CA LEU A 76 0.58 -8.76 -18.18
C LEU A 76 1.99 -8.22 -18.40
N THR A 77 2.13 -7.36 -19.39
CA THR A 77 3.37 -6.64 -19.68
C THR A 77 3.72 -5.63 -18.59
N GLN A 78 4.98 -5.24 -18.48
CA GLN A 78 5.43 -4.23 -17.51
C GLN A 78 4.70 -2.89 -17.65
N ASN A 79 4.36 -2.49 -18.88
CA ASN A 79 3.60 -1.25 -19.12
C ASN A 79 2.16 -1.37 -18.60
N GLU A 80 1.45 -2.45 -18.88
CA GLU A 80 0.09 -2.70 -18.37
C GLU A 80 0.07 -2.76 -16.85
N LEU A 81 1.07 -3.41 -16.24
CA LEU A 81 1.21 -3.47 -14.78
C LEU A 81 1.49 -2.09 -14.18
N ALA A 82 2.33 -1.28 -14.85
CA ALA A 82 2.64 0.08 -14.37
C ALA A 82 1.41 1.01 -14.45
N GLU A 83 0.61 0.92 -15.51
CA GLU A 83 -0.65 1.65 -15.67
C GLU A 83 -1.66 1.24 -14.60
N MET A 84 -1.90 -0.08 -14.46
CA MET A 84 -2.83 -0.60 -13.46
C MET A 84 -2.40 -0.23 -12.04
N ARG A 85 -1.11 -0.36 -11.70
CA ARG A 85 -0.56 0.03 -10.41
C ARG A 85 -0.82 1.51 -10.12
N ASN A 86 -0.54 2.39 -11.10
CA ASN A 86 -0.75 3.82 -10.93
C ASN A 86 -2.23 4.21 -10.78
N GLU A 87 -3.15 3.46 -11.41
CA GLU A 87 -4.59 3.70 -11.34
C GLU A 87 -5.24 3.06 -10.12
N LYS A 88 -4.92 1.79 -9.83
CA LYS A 88 -5.68 0.94 -8.89
C LYS A 88 -5.05 0.81 -7.51
N ILE A 89 -3.74 1.08 -7.37
CA ILE A 89 -3.00 0.81 -6.14
C ILE A 89 -2.33 2.07 -5.63
N GLY A 90 -2.65 2.46 -4.39
CA GLY A 90 -1.89 3.43 -3.63
C GLY A 90 -0.88 2.71 -2.73
N PHE A 91 0.41 2.99 -2.85
CA PHE A 91 1.42 2.32 -2.04
C PHE A 91 2.08 3.27 -1.03
N VAL A 92 2.13 2.83 0.23
CA VAL A 92 2.76 3.53 1.35
C VAL A 92 3.90 2.68 1.87
N PHE A 93 5.13 3.18 1.73
CA PHE A 93 6.34 2.49 2.16
C PHE A 93 6.70 2.83 3.60
N GLN A 94 7.52 2.00 4.22
CA GLN A 94 8.16 2.26 5.52
C GLN A 94 9.06 3.51 5.46
N PHE A 95 9.83 3.67 4.37
CA PHE A 95 10.52 4.91 4.02
C PHE A 95 9.65 5.71 3.07
N HIS A 96 9.51 7.00 3.31
CA HIS A 96 8.53 7.85 2.61
C HIS A 96 8.77 7.97 1.10
N TYR A 97 10.03 7.82 0.64
CA TYR A 97 10.47 7.98 -0.76
C TYR A 97 9.89 9.23 -1.42
N LEU A 98 9.89 10.34 -0.68
CA LEU A 98 9.55 11.64 -1.23
C LEU A 98 10.76 12.23 -1.96
N LEU A 99 10.50 13.02 -2.98
CA LEU A 99 11.52 13.85 -3.61
C LEU A 99 11.80 15.05 -2.69
N PRO A 100 12.97 15.10 -2.03
CA PRO A 100 13.21 15.99 -0.90
C PRO A 100 13.19 17.47 -1.30
N GLU A 101 13.59 17.78 -2.54
CA GLU A 101 13.62 19.16 -3.09
C GLU A 101 12.25 19.62 -3.61
N PHE A 102 11.31 18.68 -3.80
CA PHE A 102 9.97 19.04 -4.25
C PHE A 102 9.11 19.45 -3.06
N SER A 103 8.17 20.38 -3.30
CA SER A 103 7.15 20.68 -2.30
C SER A 103 6.28 19.46 -2.01
N CYS A 104 5.60 19.45 -0.85
CA CYS A 104 4.64 18.42 -0.50
C CYS A 104 3.60 18.25 -1.60
N LEU A 105 3.04 19.36 -2.07
CA LEU A 105 2.07 19.41 -3.16
C LEU A 105 2.59 18.70 -4.43
N LYS A 106 3.80 19.07 -4.88
CA LYS A 106 4.41 18.45 -6.06
C LYS A 106 4.64 16.96 -5.89
N ASN A 107 5.06 16.50 -4.70
CA ASN A 107 5.20 15.07 -4.40
C ASN A 107 3.86 14.33 -4.54
N VAL A 108 2.77 14.91 -4.05
CA VAL A 108 1.43 14.32 -4.14
C VAL A 108 0.92 14.29 -5.58
N MET A 109 1.21 15.29 -6.39
CA MET A 109 0.75 15.41 -7.77
C MET A 109 1.37 14.36 -8.74
N ILE A 110 2.57 13.83 -8.43
CA ILE A 110 3.35 12.99 -9.36
C ILE A 110 2.53 11.84 -9.96
N PRO A 111 1.83 10.99 -9.19
CA PRO A 111 1.09 9.86 -9.78
C PRO A 111 -0.06 10.31 -10.69
N ALA A 112 -0.75 11.40 -10.35
CA ALA A 112 -1.86 11.92 -11.16
C ALA A 112 -1.36 12.56 -12.47
N LEU A 113 -0.21 13.26 -12.43
CA LEU A 113 0.44 13.77 -13.64
C LEU A 113 0.86 12.62 -14.57
N ARG A 114 1.32 11.49 -14.01
CA ARG A 114 1.67 10.30 -14.79
C ARG A 114 0.44 9.60 -15.36
N LEU A 115 -0.68 9.59 -14.64
CA LEU A 115 -1.94 9.02 -15.11
C LEU A 115 -2.51 9.80 -16.30
N GLY A 116 -2.38 11.13 -16.30
CA GLY A 116 -2.72 11.99 -17.43
C GLY A 116 -4.22 12.13 -17.74
N VAL A 117 -5.10 11.81 -16.79
CA VAL A 117 -6.57 11.85 -16.96
C VAL A 117 -7.13 13.25 -16.69
N TYR A 118 -6.50 13.99 -15.77
CA TYR A 118 -6.97 15.29 -15.30
C TYR A 118 -6.09 16.42 -15.80
N SER A 119 -6.67 17.64 -15.92
CA SER A 119 -5.88 18.84 -16.15
C SER A 119 -4.94 19.13 -14.99
N ARG A 120 -3.88 19.89 -15.25
CA ARG A 120 -2.91 20.26 -14.19
C ARG A 120 -3.56 21.02 -13.03
N GLN A 121 -4.54 21.86 -13.31
CA GLN A 121 -5.26 22.61 -12.28
C GLN A 121 -6.10 21.68 -11.41
N GLU A 122 -6.83 20.73 -12.01
CA GLU A 122 -7.60 19.72 -11.26
C GLU A 122 -6.69 18.85 -10.40
N ILE A 123 -5.52 18.43 -10.93
CA ILE A 123 -4.55 17.66 -10.15
C ILE A 123 -4.05 18.46 -8.94
N GLU A 124 -3.80 19.74 -9.12
CA GLU A 124 -3.36 20.62 -8.03
C GLU A 124 -4.44 20.75 -6.95
N GLU A 125 -5.68 21.00 -7.31
CA GLU A 125 -6.82 21.07 -6.38
C GLU A 125 -7.02 19.74 -5.63
N ARG A 126 -6.98 18.60 -6.34
CA ARG A 126 -7.05 17.27 -5.72
C ARG A 126 -5.92 17.04 -4.74
N ALA A 127 -4.69 17.42 -5.08
CA ALA A 127 -3.53 17.28 -4.20
C ALA A 127 -3.65 18.15 -2.95
N TYR A 128 -4.13 19.38 -3.06
CA TYR A 128 -4.44 20.24 -1.91
C TYR A 128 -5.49 19.59 -1.00
N ASN A 129 -6.57 19.05 -1.57
CA ASN A 129 -7.62 18.40 -0.81
C ASN A 129 -7.10 17.15 -0.07
N LYS A 130 -6.25 16.33 -0.70
CA LYS A 130 -5.62 15.17 -0.03
C LYS A 130 -4.71 15.62 1.13
N LEU A 131 -3.94 16.68 0.94
CA LEU A 131 -3.11 17.25 2.01
C LEU A 131 -3.95 17.86 3.14
N GLU A 132 -5.07 18.49 2.83
CA GLU A 132 -6.00 19.07 3.82
C GLU A 132 -6.61 17.99 4.72
N ILE A 133 -7.14 16.89 4.13
CA ILE A 133 -7.67 15.74 4.86
C ILE A 133 -6.64 15.16 5.85
N LEU A 134 -5.35 15.21 5.48
CA LEU A 134 -4.26 14.71 6.32
C LEU A 134 -3.63 15.79 7.23
N GLY A 135 -4.25 16.97 7.36
CA GLY A 135 -3.81 18.05 8.23
C GLY A 135 -2.50 18.70 7.81
N LEU A 136 -2.21 18.76 6.49
CA LEU A 136 -0.96 19.28 5.93
C LEU A 136 -1.15 20.41 4.92
N LYS A 137 -2.35 21.02 4.84
CA LYS A 137 -2.64 22.09 3.89
C LYS A 137 -1.63 23.23 3.97
N ASP A 138 -1.32 23.69 5.20
CA ASP A 138 -0.38 24.79 5.45
C ASP A 138 1.08 24.44 5.14
N GLN A 139 1.37 23.15 4.94
CA GLN A 139 2.70 22.64 4.58
C GLN A 139 2.82 22.38 3.07
N ALA A 140 1.76 22.53 2.29
CA ALA A 140 1.67 22.10 0.89
C ALA A 140 2.82 22.62 0.02
N LEU A 141 3.22 23.88 0.20
CA LEU A 141 4.27 24.55 -0.59
C LEU A 141 5.69 24.35 -0.03
N LYS A 142 5.83 23.76 1.18
CA LYS A 142 7.16 23.53 1.76
C LYS A 142 7.85 22.34 1.09
N PRO A 143 9.19 22.40 0.92
CA PRO A 143 9.97 21.23 0.51
C PRO A 143 9.78 20.06 1.48
N ALA A 144 9.66 18.83 0.95
CA ALA A 144 9.47 17.63 1.76
C ALA A 144 10.60 17.41 2.78
N SER A 145 11.83 17.82 2.45
CA SER A 145 13.00 17.76 3.34
C SER A 145 12.89 18.61 4.62
N LYS A 146 11.94 19.55 4.67
CA LYS A 146 11.72 20.43 5.83
C LYS A 146 10.63 19.93 6.78
N LEU A 147 10.05 18.78 6.50
CA LEU A 147 9.00 18.16 7.31
C LEU A 147 9.58 17.18 8.34
N SER A 148 8.86 16.99 9.46
CA SER A 148 9.12 15.87 10.37
C SER A 148 8.80 14.52 9.70
N GLY A 149 9.35 13.40 10.21
CA GLY A 149 9.09 12.06 9.68
C GLY A 149 7.59 11.71 9.62
N GLY A 150 6.83 12.02 10.66
CA GLY A 150 5.38 11.80 10.65
C GLY A 150 4.63 12.69 9.65
N GLN A 151 5.10 13.92 9.38
CA GLN A 151 4.56 14.76 8.33
C GLN A 151 4.91 14.20 6.94
N GLN A 152 6.14 13.75 6.74
CA GLN A 152 6.57 13.10 5.48
C GLN A 152 5.74 11.84 5.19
N GLN A 153 5.44 11.04 6.21
CA GLN A 153 4.58 9.85 6.06
C GLN A 153 3.16 10.24 5.62
N ARG A 154 2.60 11.28 6.22
CA ARG A 154 1.28 11.78 5.80
C ARG A 154 1.29 12.32 4.36
N VAL A 155 2.37 12.97 3.90
CA VAL A 155 2.53 13.33 2.47
C VAL A 155 2.60 12.08 1.59
N ALA A 156 3.30 11.02 2.00
CA ALA A 156 3.36 9.76 1.27
C ALA A 156 1.98 9.09 1.17
N ILE A 157 1.17 9.16 2.24
CA ILE A 157 -0.23 8.71 2.22
C ILE A 157 -1.07 9.57 1.26
N ALA A 158 -0.94 10.91 1.31
CA ALA A 158 -1.63 11.80 0.36
C ALA A 158 -1.30 11.45 -1.09
N ARG A 159 -0.02 11.18 -1.37
CA ARG A 159 0.46 10.73 -2.69
C ARG A 159 -0.16 9.40 -3.10
N ALA A 160 -0.28 8.45 -2.19
CA ALA A 160 -0.91 7.16 -2.45
C ALA A 160 -2.41 7.30 -2.78
N LEU A 161 -3.08 8.33 -2.24
CA LEU A 161 -4.51 8.57 -2.40
C LEU A 161 -4.90 9.43 -3.62
N ILE A 162 -3.95 10.05 -4.33
CA ILE A 162 -4.26 11.10 -5.33
C ILE A 162 -5.12 10.62 -6.49
N ASN A 163 -4.96 9.37 -6.92
CA ASN A 163 -5.70 8.74 -8.01
C ASN A 163 -6.96 7.99 -7.55
N ASP A 164 -7.40 8.16 -6.30
CA ASP A 164 -8.52 7.43 -5.68
C ASP A 164 -8.43 5.91 -5.94
N PRO A 165 -7.32 5.26 -5.50
CA PRO A 165 -7.03 3.87 -5.82
C PRO A 165 -8.11 2.93 -5.24
N LYS A 166 -8.21 1.72 -5.80
CA LYS A 166 -9.11 0.66 -5.29
C LYS A 166 -8.56 0.02 -4.01
N ILE A 167 -7.23 -0.06 -3.90
CA ILE A 167 -6.53 -0.69 -2.79
C ILE A 167 -5.39 0.23 -2.33
N ILE A 168 -5.27 0.43 -1.02
CA ILE A 168 -4.07 1.01 -0.42
C ILE A 168 -3.24 -0.12 0.17
N MET A 169 -1.97 -0.18 -0.19
CA MET A 169 -1.03 -1.15 0.34
C MET A 169 0.02 -0.45 1.20
N GLY A 170 0.27 -0.96 2.40
CA GLY A 170 1.23 -0.40 3.35
C GLY A 170 2.28 -1.42 3.76
N ASP A 171 3.56 -1.14 3.50
CA ASP A 171 4.67 -1.94 4.02
C ASP A 171 5.23 -1.25 5.26
N GLU A 172 4.88 -1.75 6.43
CA GLU A 172 5.23 -1.20 7.74
C GLU A 172 5.07 0.34 7.83
N PRO A 173 3.86 0.88 7.58
CA PRO A 173 3.66 2.32 7.38
C PRO A 173 3.96 3.17 8.62
N THR A 174 4.17 2.55 9.78
CA THR A 174 4.52 3.20 11.06
C THR A 174 5.93 2.86 11.55
N GLY A 175 6.65 1.96 10.87
CA GLY A 175 7.88 1.34 11.38
C GLY A 175 9.05 2.28 11.66
N ASN A 176 9.07 3.48 11.08
CA ASN A 176 10.13 4.49 11.29
C ASN A 176 9.64 5.73 12.05
N LEU A 177 8.49 5.64 12.73
CA LEU A 177 7.88 6.75 13.43
C LEU A 177 7.97 6.57 14.95
N ASP A 178 7.98 7.68 15.68
CA ASP A 178 7.75 7.65 17.11
C ASP A 178 6.29 7.26 17.43
N SER A 179 6.01 6.88 18.66
CA SER A 179 4.69 6.37 19.08
C SER A 179 3.55 7.35 18.80
N LYS A 180 3.78 8.67 18.93
CA LYS A 180 2.76 9.70 18.67
C LYS A 180 2.42 9.78 17.19
N ASN A 181 3.42 9.81 16.32
CA ASN A 181 3.22 9.83 14.86
C ASN A 181 2.69 8.50 14.34
N SER A 182 3.09 7.37 14.94
CA SER A 182 2.54 6.05 14.64
C SER A 182 1.04 6.01 14.89
N GLN A 183 0.58 6.53 16.04
CA GLN A 183 -0.84 6.61 16.36
C GLN A 183 -1.62 7.46 15.35
N ILE A 184 -1.08 8.61 14.95
CA ILE A 184 -1.73 9.48 13.93
C ILE A 184 -1.87 8.74 12.60
N VAL A 185 -0.82 8.05 12.14
CA VAL A 185 -0.86 7.29 10.89
C VAL A 185 -1.86 6.13 10.99
N PHE A 186 -1.87 5.44 12.11
CA PHE A 186 -2.84 4.39 12.41
C PHE A 186 -4.29 4.91 12.32
N ASP A 187 -4.60 6.03 13.00
CA ASP A 187 -5.93 6.63 12.98
C ASP A 187 -6.35 7.03 11.56
N ILE A 188 -5.41 7.51 10.73
CA ILE A 188 -5.64 7.78 9.31
C ILE A 188 -6.05 6.51 8.57
N PHE A 189 -5.31 5.40 8.71
CA PHE A 189 -5.65 4.14 8.03
C PHE A 189 -7.01 3.61 8.49
N LYS A 190 -7.29 3.69 9.79
CA LYS A 190 -8.59 3.30 10.35
C LYS A 190 -9.73 4.15 9.78
N GLN A 191 -9.55 5.46 9.71
CA GLN A 191 -10.53 6.37 9.13
C GLN A 191 -10.75 6.10 7.63
N LEU A 192 -9.68 5.89 6.87
CA LEU A 192 -9.76 5.55 5.45
C LEU A 192 -10.60 4.28 5.21
N SER A 193 -10.46 3.26 6.04
CA SER A 193 -11.26 2.05 5.94
C SER A 193 -12.70 2.28 6.41
N SER A 194 -12.91 2.76 7.65
CA SER A 194 -14.23 2.79 8.29
C SER A 194 -15.16 3.87 7.74
N GLU A 195 -14.64 5.06 7.40
CA GLU A 195 -15.45 6.19 6.95
C GLU A 195 -15.50 6.31 5.42
N PHE A 196 -14.38 6.02 4.73
CA PHE A 196 -14.30 6.15 3.29
C PHE A 196 -14.45 4.81 2.53
N GLY A 197 -14.59 3.69 3.26
CA GLY A 197 -14.76 2.35 2.68
C GLY A 197 -13.56 1.93 1.80
N GLN A 198 -12.36 2.45 2.10
CA GLN A 198 -11.14 2.15 1.37
C GLN A 198 -10.66 0.74 1.69
N THR A 199 -10.34 -0.06 0.68
CA THR A 199 -9.68 -1.34 0.90
C THR A 199 -8.22 -1.12 1.27
N ILE A 200 -7.77 -1.75 2.36
CA ILE A 200 -6.41 -1.60 2.87
C ILE A 200 -5.79 -2.99 3.05
N ILE A 201 -4.55 -3.15 2.58
CA ILE A 201 -3.72 -4.34 2.85
C ILE A 201 -2.41 -3.83 3.45
N ALA A 202 -2.13 -4.12 4.71
CA ALA A 202 -0.93 -3.64 5.36
C ALA A 202 -0.09 -4.78 5.95
N VAL A 203 1.22 -4.69 5.78
CA VAL A 203 2.19 -5.49 6.54
C VAL A 203 2.54 -4.71 7.78
N THR A 204 2.49 -5.35 8.93
CA THR A 204 2.89 -4.75 10.19
C THR A 204 3.37 -5.79 11.20
N HIS A 205 4.27 -5.37 12.09
CA HIS A 205 4.61 -6.08 13.33
C HIS A 205 3.99 -5.40 14.56
N ASP A 206 3.27 -4.31 14.37
CA ASP A 206 2.57 -3.56 15.41
C ASP A 206 1.23 -4.26 15.73
N ASN A 207 1.11 -4.73 16.97
CA ASN A 207 -0.09 -5.44 17.44
C ASN A 207 -1.33 -4.56 17.47
N ASP A 208 -1.19 -3.25 17.74
CA ASP A 208 -2.34 -2.35 17.82
C ASP A 208 -2.86 -2.04 16.41
N PHE A 209 -1.95 -1.91 15.45
CA PHE A 209 -2.30 -1.81 14.03
C PHE A 209 -3.02 -3.08 13.54
N ALA A 210 -2.55 -4.27 13.92
CA ALA A 210 -3.18 -5.54 13.57
C ALA A 210 -4.56 -5.71 14.20
N LYS A 211 -4.74 -5.35 15.47
CA LYS A 211 -6.03 -5.44 16.19
C LYS A 211 -7.13 -4.54 15.62
N ALA A 212 -6.76 -3.45 14.95
CA ALA A 212 -7.74 -2.54 14.37
C ALA A 212 -8.16 -2.92 12.95
N SER A 213 -7.51 -3.91 12.35
CA SER A 213 -7.94 -4.45 11.06
C SER A 213 -9.18 -5.34 11.23
N ASP A 214 -9.95 -5.45 10.14
CA ASP A 214 -11.12 -6.32 10.09
C ASP A 214 -10.72 -7.80 10.10
N ARG A 215 -9.52 -8.10 9.56
CA ARG A 215 -8.98 -9.45 9.48
C ARG A 215 -7.45 -9.43 9.45
N THR A 216 -6.87 -10.44 10.09
CA THR A 216 -5.42 -10.66 10.13
C THR A 216 -5.07 -12.00 9.49
N ILE A 217 -4.06 -12.00 8.63
CA ILE A 217 -3.43 -13.21 8.09
C ILE A 217 -2.05 -13.36 8.72
N GLU A 218 -1.84 -14.45 9.44
CA GLU A 218 -0.55 -14.76 10.03
C GLU A 218 0.31 -15.57 9.07
N MET A 219 1.56 -15.12 8.87
CA MET A 219 2.54 -15.77 8.01
C MET A 219 3.75 -16.24 8.80
N GLN A 220 4.20 -17.47 8.50
CA GLN A 220 5.44 -18.04 9.01
C GLN A 220 6.12 -18.86 7.91
N ASP A 221 7.44 -18.66 7.74
CA ASP A 221 8.27 -19.44 6.81
C ASP A 221 7.66 -19.55 5.40
N GLY A 222 7.16 -18.41 4.90
CA GLY A 222 6.55 -18.32 3.57
C GLY A 222 5.20 -19.02 3.41
N LYS A 223 4.52 -19.36 4.48
CA LYS A 223 3.19 -19.99 4.48
C LYS A 223 2.20 -19.18 5.32
N ILE A 224 0.92 -19.36 5.02
CA ILE A 224 -0.17 -18.87 5.87
C ILE A 224 -0.40 -19.89 6.96
N LEU A 225 -0.42 -19.43 8.23
CA LEU A 225 -0.73 -20.23 9.39
C LEU A 225 -2.21 -20.18 9.75
N SER A 226 -2.77 -18.97 9.78
CA SER A 226 -4.14 -18.72 10.22
C SER A 226 -4.75 -17.51 9.53
N HIS A 227 -6.08 -17.50 9.50
CA HIS A 227 -6.93 -16.38 9.13
C HIS A 227 -7.80 -16.07 10.35
N ASN A 228 -7.59 -14.92 10.99
CA ASN A 228 -8.37 -14.46 12.16
C ASN A 228 -9.14 -13.20 11.84
#